data_c053dcfb214eeb5726fb394ebc7bed4c
#
_entry.id   c053dcfb214eeb5726fb394ebc7bed4c
#
_cell.length_a   1.000
_cell.length_b   1.000
_cell.length_c   1.000
_cell.angle_alpha   90.00
_cell.angle_beta   90.00
_cell.angle_gamma   90.00
#
_symmetry.space_group_name_H-M   'P 1'
#
loop_
_entity.id
_entity.type
_entity.pdbx_description
1 polymer ?
#
loop_
_entity_poly.entity_id
_entity_poly.type
_entity_poly.pdbx_seq_one_letter_code
_entity_poly.pdbx_strand_id
1 'polypeptide(L)'
;MDNILVIGAGGVSHVTVHKMAQNPNYFKNIILASRSIEKCFQIKKSVKDKYNINITVAELDADNIDETVALIKKFNPFLVVNLALPYQDLN
;
A
#
# COMPACT_ATOMS: atom_id res chain seq x y z
N MET A 1 12.89 10.46 -0.75
CA MET A 1 13.25 9.57 0.25
C MET A 1 12.16 9.22 1.19
N ASP A 2 11.05 9.85 1.12
CA ASP A 2 10.04 9.64 2.15
C ASP A 2 8.92 8.72 1.73
N ASN A 3 8.98 8.17 0.53
CA ASN A 3 7.88 7.34 0.03
C ASN A 3 8.08 5.88 0.43
N ILE A 4 7.01 5.26 0.92
CA ILE A 4 7.04 3.84 1.19
C ILE A 4 5.90 3.21 0.41
N LEU A 5 6.18 2.16 -0.33
CA LEU A 5 5.17 1.50 -1.16
C LEU A 5 4.76 0.19 -0.49
N VAL A 6 3.46 0.06 -0.22
CA VAL A 6 2.89 -1.15 0.33
C VAL A 6 2.03 -1.79 -0.75
N ILE A 7 2.31 -3.03 -1.09
CA ILE A 7 1.60 -3.77 -2.11
C ILE A 7 0.69 -4.78 -1.46
N GLY A 8 -0.58 -4.73 -1.79
CA GLY A 8 -1.61 -5.60 -1.23
C GLY A 8 -2.56 -4.84 -0.32
N ALA A 9 -3.82 -5.22 -0.32
CA ALA A 9 -4.84 -4.53 0.46
C ALA A 9 -5.70 -5.50 1.27
N GLY A 10 -5.12 -6.61 1.71
CA GLY A 10 -5.82 -7.55 2.57
C GLY A 10 -5.73 -7.17 4.04
N GLY A 11 -6.06 -8.11 4.91
CA GLY A 11 -6.07 -7.87 6.35
C GLY A 11 -4.72 -7.46 6.91
N VAL A 12 -3.64 -8.10 6.43
CA VAL A 12 -2.30 -7.78 6.90
C VAL A 12 -1.92 -6.36 6.49
N SER A 13 -2.27 -5.95 5.27
CA SER A 13 -2.00 -4.59 4.82
C SER A 13 -2.76 -3.57 5.64
N HIS A 14 -4.01 -3.88 5.98
CA HIS A 14 -4.82 -2.99 6.80
C HIS A 14 -4.11 -2.71 8.13
N VAL A 15 -3.65 -3.77 8.82
CA VAL A 15 -2.96 -3.62 10.08
C VAL A 15 -1.63 -2.88 9.90
N THR A 16 -0.87 -3.24 8.87
CA THR A 16 0.44 -2.66 8.63
C THR A 16 0.34 -1.17 8.34
N VAL A 17 -0.58 -0.77 7.48
CA VAL A 17 -0.74 0.65 7.13
C VAL A 17 -1.21 1.44 8.34
N HIS A 18 -2.11 0.89 9.16
CA HIS A 18 -2.52 1.57 10.38
C HIS A 18 -1.35 1.77 11.35
N LYS A 19 -0.49 0.76 11.48
CA LYS A 19 0.68 0.91 12.34
C LYS A 19 1.65 1.95 11.80
N MET A 20 1.85 1.99 10.49
CA MET A 20 2.70 3.00 9.87
C MET A 20 2.12 4.40 10.09
N ALA A 21 0.81 4.55 9.98
CA ALA A 21 0.16 5.85 10.15
C ALA A 21 0.29 6.38 11.58
N GLN A 22 0.52 5.49 12.54
CA GLN A 22 0.74 5.91 13.91
C GLN A 22 2.13 6.48 14.12
N ASN A 23 3.02 6.33 13.15
CA ASN A 23 4.40 6.80 13.24
C ASN A 23 4.74 7.69 12.04
N PRO A 24 4.07 8.83 11.91
CA PRO A 24 4.22 9.67 10.71
C PRO A 24 5.61 10.28 10.54
N ASN A 25 6.40 10.31 11.59
CA ASN A 25 7.75 10.83 11.47
C ASN A 25 8.66 9.87 10.70
N TYR A 26 8.32 8.58 10.71
CA TYR A 26 9.10 7.59 9.98
C TYR A 26 8.47 7.23 8.65
N PHE A 27 7.16 7.26 8.55
CA PHE A 27 6.45 6.83 7.36
C PHE A 27 5.61 8.00 6.83
N LYS A 28 6.29 8.93 6.18
CA LYS A 28 5.64 10.17 5.81
C LYS A 28 4.69 10.04 4.64
N ASN A 29 5.08 9.31 3.63
CA ASN A 29 4.25 9.19 2.45
C ASN A 29 4.02 7.70 2.16
N ILE A 30 2.86 7.22 2.53
CA ILE A 30 2.50 5.82 2.34
C ILE A 30 1.70 5.71 1.05
N ILE A 31 2.16 4.85 0.13
CA ILE A 31 1.45 4.55 -1.10
C ILE A 31 0.98 3.11 -0.98
N LEU A 32 -0.33 2.91 -1.04
CA LEU A 32 -0.91 1.58 -0.96
C LEU A 32 -1.40 1.19 -2.36
N ALA A 33 -0.90 0.10 -2.89
CA ALA A 33 -1.22 -0.35 -4.22
C ALA A 33 -1.75 -1.77 -4.19
N SER A 34 -2.81 -2.04 -4.92
CA SER A 34 -3.41 -3.37 -4.96
C SER A 34 -4.25 -3.52 -6.21
N ARG A 35 -4.53 -4.77 -6.56
CA ARG A 35 -5.45 -5.05 -7.63
C ARG A 35 -6.85 -4.54 -7.33
N SER A 36 -7.24 -4.51 -6.06
CA SER A 36 -8.55 -4.02 -5.67
C SER A 36 -8.42 -2.59 -5.17
N ILE A 37 -8.69 -1.63 -6.05
CA ILE A 37 -8.62 -0.23 -5.67
C ILE A 37 -9.67 0.10 -4.61
N GLU A 38 -10.79 -0.61 -4.60
CA GLU A 38 -11.82 -0.36 -3.61
C GLU A 38 -11.36 -0.69 -2.21
N LYS A 39 -10.61 -1.79 -2.05
CA LYS A 39 -10.05 -2.13 -0.75
C LYS A 39 -9.02 -1.10 -0.32
N CYS A 40 -8.24 -0.58 -1.28
CA CYS A 40 -7.30 0.48 -0.96
C CYS A 40 -8.00 1.72 -0.44
N PHE A 41 -9.12 2.09 -1.05
CA PHE A 41 -9.88 3.26 -0.58
C PHE A 41 -10.51 3.02 0.79
N GLN A 42 -10.91 1.79 1.09
CA GLN A 42 -11.43 1.47 2.42
C GLN A 42 -10.36 1.66 3.49
N ILE A 43 -9.14 1.21 3.21
CA ILE A 43 -8.03 1.38 4.14
C ILE A 43 -7.68 2.86 4.26
N LYS A 44 -7.66 3.58 3.14
CA LYS A 44 -7.39 5.01 3.15
C LYS A 44 -8.39 5.75 4.02
N LYS A 45 -9.67 5.45 3.88
CA LYS A 45 -10.70 6.09 4.67
C LYS A 45 -10.53 5.79 6.16
N SER A 46 -10.25 4.54 6.50
CA SER A 46 -10.07 4.13 7.88
C SER A 46 -8.90 4.85 8.54
N VAL A 47 -7.78 4.96 7.83
CA VAL A 47 -6.60 5.63 8.33
C VAL A 47 -6.86 7.14 8.50
N LYS A 48 -7.56 7.73 7.53
CA LYS A 48 -7.88 9.15 7.61
C LYS A 48 -8.80 9.42 8.80
N ASP A 49 -9.79 8.55 9.02
CA ASP A 49 -10.74 8.74 10.10
C ASP A 49 -10.07 8.58 11.47
N LYS A 50 -9.13 7.64 11.58
CA LYS A 50 -8.53 7.38 12.90
C LYS A 50 -7.34 8.27 13.20
N TYR A 51 -6.52 8.57 12.22
CA TYR A 51 -5.24 9.23 12.48
C TYR A 51 -5.10 10.57 11.76
N ASN A 52 -6.07 10.93 10.94
CA ASN A 52 -6.04 12.16 10.13
C ASN A 52 -4.81 12.17 9.20
N ILE A 53 -4.46 11.01 8.68
CA ILE A 53 -3.34 10.84 7.76
C ILE A 53 -3.90 10.49 6.39
N ASN A 54 -3.40 11.15 5.36
CA ASN A 54 -3.79 10.85 3.99
C ASN A 54 -2.75 9.95 3.36
N ILE A 55 -3.16 8.77 2.91
CA ILE A 55 -2.29 7.91 2.14
C ILE A 55 -2.65 8.02 0.66
N THR A 56 -1.74 7.63 -0.20
CA THR A 56 -1.98 7.59 -1.64
C THR A 56 -2.35 6.16 -2.01
N VAL A 57 -3.31 5.99 -2.90
CA VAL A 57 -3.69 4.66 -3.35
C VAL A 57 -3.45 4.55 -4.85
N ALA A 58 -3.14 3.35 -5.31
CA ALA A 58 -2.91 3.07 -6.73
C ALA A 58 -3.40 1.68 -7.05
N GLU A 59 -3.88 1.50 -8.27
CA GLU A 59 -4.26 0.18 -8.71
C GLU A 59 -3.03 -0.51 -9.30
N LEU A 60 -2.80 -1.77 -8.91
CA LEU A 60 -1.63 -2.49 -9.33
C LEU A 60 -1.93 -3.98 -9.38
N ASP A 61 -1.63 -4.61 -10.50
CA ASP A 61 -1.61 -6.06 -10.56
C ASP A 61 -0.19 -6.49 -10.18
N ALA A 62 -0.02 -6.99 -8.97
CA ALA A 62 1.30 -7.35 -8.45
C ALA A 62 1.94 -8.50 -9.21
N ASP A 63 1.16 -9.27 -9.99
CA ASP A 63 1.70 -10.32 -10.81
C ASP A 63 2.26 -9.77 -12.13
N ASN A 64 1.99 -8.52 -12.44
CA ASN A 64 2.50 -7.90 -13.65
C ASN A 64 3.79 -7.14 -13.30
N ILE A 65 4.92 -7.71 -13.70
CA ILE A 65 6.22 -7.16 -13.35
C ILE A 65 6.40 -5.76 -13.93
N ASP A 66 5.94 -5.53 -15.15
CA ASP A 66 6.09 -4.22 -15.79
C ASP A 66 5.32 -3.14 -15.03
N GLU A 67 4.11 -3.45 -14.55
CA GLU A 67 3.34 -2.49 -13.78
C GLU A 67 4.02 -2.19 -12.44
N THR A 68 4.57 -3.21 -11.81
CA THR A 68 5.24 -3.05 -10.53
C THR A 68 6.49 -2.18 -10.69
N VAL A 69 7.28 -2.44 -11.72
CA VAL A 69 8.48 -1.66 -12.01
C VAL A 69 8.11 -0.20 -12.31
N ALA A 70 7.06 0.00 -13.10
CA ALA A 70 6.62 1.36 -13.43
C ALA A 70 6.20 2.13 -12.18
N LEU A 71 5.50 1.46 -11.27
CA LEU A 71 5.05 2.10 -10.05
C LEU A 71 6.21 2.45 -9.14
N ILE A 72 7.19 1.55 -9.03
CA ILE A 72 8.37 1.80 -8.23
C ILE A 72 9.15 2.99 -8.82
N LYS A 73 9.27 3.07 -10.14
CA LYS A 73 9.96 4.19 -10.75
C LYS A 73 9.22 5.50 -10.54
N LYS A 74 7.88 5.44 -10.58
CA LYS A 74 7.08 6.64 -10.43
C LYS A 74 7.21 7.24 -9.03
N PHE A 75 7.15 6.42 -8.00
CA PHE A 75 7.15 6.91 -6.63
C PHE A 75 8.53 6.89 -5.98
N ASN A 76 9.48 6.17 -6.57
CA ASN A 76 10.85 6.07 -6.06
C ASN A 76 10.88 5.83 -4.55
N PRO A 77 10.22 4.77 -4.06
CA PRO A 77 10.14 4.56 -2.62
C PRO A 77 11.47 4.13 -2.04
N PHE A 78 11.73 4.50 -0.81
CA PHE A 78 12.92 4.01 -0.12
C PHE A 78 12.68 2.60 0.44
N LEU A 79 11.43 2.17 0.53
CA LEU A 79 11.10 0.85 1.04
C LEU A 79 9.87 0.33 0.32
N VAL A 80 9.91 -0.91 -0.09
CA VAL A 80 8.76 -1.60 -0.69
C VAL A 80 8.41 -2.77 0.20
N VAL A 81 7.16 -2.81 0.66
CA VAL A 81 6.67 -3.89 1.50
C VAL A 81 5.62 -4.64 0.68
N ASN A 82 5.93 -5.86 0.29
CA ASN A 82 5.00 -6.64 -0.52
C ASN A 82 4.23 -7.60 0.36
N LEU A 83 2.97 -7.27 0.60
CA LEU A 83 2.07 -8.08 1.41
C LEU A 83 0.99 -8.73 0.56
N ALA A 84 1.13 -8.68 -0.76
CA ALA A 84 0.20 -9.34 -1.63
C ALA A 84 0.46 -10.83 -1.57
N LEU A 85 -0.58 -11.60 -1.27
CA LEU A 85 -0.43 -13.02 -1.28
C LEU A 85 -0.36 -13.51 -2.72
N PRO A 86 0.45 -14.51 -3.01
CA PRO A 86 0.46 -15.07 -4.33
C PRO A 86 -0.92 -15.62 -4.63
N TYR A 87 -1.37 -15.48 -5.90
CA TYR A 87 -2.61 -16.03 -6.27
C TYR A 87 -2.47 -17.49 -6.27
N GLN A 88 -3.09 -18.21 -5.39
CA GLN A 88 -2.91 -19.51 -5.31
C GLN A 88 -4.07 -20.24 -5.42
N ASP A 89 -5.06 -19.87 -5.53
CA ASP A 89 -6.10 -20.67 -5.64
C ASP A 89 -6.13 -21.74 -4.80
N LEU A 90 -5.92 -21.52 -3.68
CA LEU A 90 -5.89 -22.53 -2.86
C LEU A 90 -7.05 -23.18 -2.77
N ASN A 91 -7.58 -23.19 -3.22
CA ASN A 91 -8.59 -23.79 -3.18
C ASN A 91 -8.73 -24.72 -3.30
#